data_597e16a2c9a19bc451b2e250324171f7
#
_entry.id   597e16a2c9a19bc451b2e250324171f7
#
_cell.length_a   1.000
_cell.length_b   1.000
_cell.length_c   1.000
_cell.angle_alpha   90.00
_cell.angle_beta   90.00
_cell.angle_gamma   90.00
#
_symmetry.space_group_name_H-M   'P 1'
#
loop_
_entity.id
_entity.type
_entity.pdbx_description
1 polymer ?
#
loop_
_entity_poly.entity_id
_entity_poly.type
_entity_poly.pdbx_seq_one_letter_code
_entity_poly.pdbx_strand_id
1 'polypeptide(L)'
;MEYTHLGQTDIRVSKMCVGCMSFGKAGSMHQWTLDEDASAAIVKHALDLGINFFDTANGYSAGTSEEYLGKALKRYAKREDVVISSKVYFNKGRLSREAIHREIDGTLKRLGTDYLDLYIIHRFDYEHPIEETMEALNDLVKAGKVRALGASAMYGYQFHNMQIVARDHGWTPFSVMQNHYNLLYREDERELIPVCRQFGVSLMPYSPLAAGHLCRPTWDSDSIRSRTDVAAKNKYDRAEEDDMKIIARVHELSEKYGVAMSEIALAWLWAKGVETPIIGATKASHFDSAVKALGIKLTDADVAYLEEPYTPHTIVGAIDKNPPQGTTIILDKNPK
;
A
#
# COMPACT_ATOMS: atom_id res chain seq x y z
N MET A 1 13.45 -15.70 1.83
CA MET A 1 12.19 -14.91 1.86
C MET A 1 11.19 -15.59 2.79
N GLU A 2 10.50 -14.87 3.64
CA GLU A 2 9.36 -15.35 4.42
C GLU A 2 8.05 -15.01 3.71
N TYR A 3 7.00 -15.83 3.96
CA TYR A 3 5.70 -15.68 3.33
C TYR A 3 4.57 -15.67 4.38
N THR A 4 3.45 -15.07 4.00
CA THR A 4 2.20 -15.01 4.77
C THR A 4 1.00 -15.16 3.83
N HIS A 5 -0.23 -15.05 4.35
CA HIS A 5 -1.45 -15.03 3.54
C HIS A 5 -2.11 -13.65 3.61
N LEU A 6 -2.85 -13.29 2.57
CA LEU A 6 -3.65 -12.07 2.53
C LEU A 6 -4.97 -12.29 3.28
N GLY A 7 -5.10 -11.68 4.47
CA GLY A 7 -6.27 -11.85 5.31
C GLY A 7 -6.57 -13.33 5.57
N GLN A 8 -7.81 -13.71 5.31
CA GLN A 8 -8.29 -15.10 5.47
C GLN A 8 -8.34 -15.87 4.14
N THR A 9 -7.64 -15.39 3.10
CA THR A 9 -7.60 -16.04 1.78
C THR A 9 -6.49 -17.09 1.70
N ASP A 10 -6.52 -17.91 0.64
CA ASP A 10 -5.46 -18.86 0.29
C ASP A 10 -4.29 -18.22 -0.47
N ILE A 11 -4.32 -16.89 -0.71
CA ILE A 11 -3.31 -16.18 -1.49
C ILE A 11 -2.05 -15.99 -0.65
N ARG A 12 -1.02 -16.74 -1.00
CA ARG A 12 0.29 -16.72 -0.32
C ARG A 12 1.20 -15.65 -0.93
N VAL A 13 1.65 -14.71 -0.09
CA VAL A 13 2.50 -13.58 -0.49
C VAL A 13 3.80 -13.53 0.32
N SER A 14 4.84 -12.96 -0.27
CA SER A 14 6.05 -12.57 0.47
C SER A 14 5.71 -11.52 1.54
N LYS A 15 6.42 -11.56 2.69
CA LYS A 15 6.25 -10.57 3.77
C LYS A 15 6.66 -9.14 3.40
N MET A 16 6.81 -8.88 2.13
CA MET A 16 6.96 -7.54 1.54
C MET A 16 6.39 -7.54 0.13
N CYS A 17 5.92 -6.38 -0.31
CA CYS A 17 5.36 -6.13 -1.62
C CYS A 17 6.22 -5.13 -2.39
N VAL A 18 6.43 -5.35 -3.68
CA VAL A 18 7.08 -4.39 -4.58
C VAL A 18 6.07 -3.32 -4.99
N GLY A 19 6.30 -2.07 -4.58
CA GLY A 19 5.51 -0.93 -5.02
C GLY A 19 5.96 -0.39 -6.37
N CYS A 20 5.09 -0.44 -7.37
CA CYS A 20 5.39 -0.07 -8.76
C CYS A 20 5.00 1.38 -9.12
N MET A 21 4.76 2.26 -8.14
CA MET A 21 4.46 3.68 -8.40
C MET A 21 5.63 4.40 -9.10
N SER A 22 6.86 3.90 -8.95
CA SER A 22 8.04 4.41 -9.64
C SER A 22 8.17 3.92 -11.10
N PHE A 23 7.32 3.02 -11.56
CA PHE A 23 7.38 2.49 -12.93
C PHE A 23 6.53 3.34 -13.88
N GLY A 24 6.99 3.48 -15.11
CA GLY A 24 6.21 4.08 -16.16
C GLY A 24 6.97 5.09 -17.02
N LYS A 25 6.25 5.72 -17.94
CA LYS A 25 6.84 6.69 -18.87
C LYS A 25 7.35 7.91 -18.11
N ALA A 26 8.61 8.27 -18.34
CA ALA A 26 9.23 9.43 -17.72
C ALA A 26 8.40 10.72 -17.90
N GLY A 27 8.29 11.49 -16.82
CA GLY A 27 7.58 12.76 -16.79
C GLY A 27 6.05 12.66 -16.80
N SER A 28 5.45 11.46 -16.78
CA SER A 28 4.00 11.28 -16.75
C SER A 28 3.39 11.49 -15.35
N MET A 29 4.12 11.16 -14.28
CA MET A 29 3.64 11.31 -12.90
C MET A 29 4.71 11.92 -12.00
N HIS A 30 5.92 11.35 -12.00
CA HIS A 30 7.02 11.76 -11.13
C HIS A 30 8.32 11.95 -11.94
N GLN A 31 9.23 12.82 -11.47
CA GLN A 31 10.56 13.02 -12.10
C GLN A 31 11.51 11.84 -11.83
N TRP A 32 11.20 11.01 -10.85
CA TRP A 32 11.98 9.83 -10.45
C TRP A 32 11.38 8.51 -10.98
N THR A 33 10.52 8.58 -11.99
CA THR A 33 9.91 7.41 -12.65
C THR A 33 10.97 6.64 -13.45
N LEU A 34 10.94 5.32 -13.35
CA LEU A 34 11.82 4.39 -14.06
C LEU A 34 11.18 4.00 -15.41
N ASP A 35 12.02 3.94 -16.45
CA ASP A 35 11.62 3.42 -17.76
C ASP A 35 11.35 1.90 -17.72
N GLU A 36 11.00 1.34 -18.89
CA GLU A 36 10.62 -0.07 -19.01
C GLU A 36 11.78 -1.02 -18.66
N ASP A 37 13.01 -0.73 -19.10
CA ASP A 37 14.17 -1.60 -18.84
C ASP A 37 14.60 -1.55 -17.37
N ALA A 38 14.66 -0.37 -16.76
CA ALA A 38 14.96 -0.20 -15.35
C ALA A 38 13.87 -0.84 -14.47
N SER A 39 12.59 -0.69 -14.84
CA SER A 39 11.47 -1.34 -14.14
C SER A 39 11.57 -2.87 -14.24
N ALA A 40 11.91 -3.40 -15.43
CA ALA A 40 12.09 -4.85 -15.63
C ALA A 40 13.25 -5.40 -14.81
N ALA A 41 14.35 -4.64 -14.68
CA ALA A 41 15.50 -5.04 -13.85
C ALA A 41 15.11 -5.12 -12.35
N ILE A 42 14.30 -4.17 -11.85
CA ILE A 42 13.76 -4.20 -10.47
C ILE A 42 12.88 -5.43 -10.26
N VAL A 43 11.95 -5.71 -11.18
CA VAL A 43 11.06 -6.89 -11.09
C VAL A 43 11.88 -8.17 -11.06
N LYS A 44 12.86 -8.31 -11.99
CA LYS A 44 13.73 -9.50 -12.03
C LYS A 44 14.47 -9.70 -10.69
N HIS A 45 15.10 -8.64 -10.17
CA HIS A 45 15.84 -8.72 -8.92
C HIS A 45 14.93 -9.11 -7.74
N ALA A 46 13.73 -8.53 -7.66
CA ALA A 46 12.76 -8.88 -6.63
C ALA A 46 12.36 -10.36 -6.70
N LEU A 47 12.12 -10.89 -7.90
CA LEU A 47 11.84 -12.32 -8.10
C LEU A 47 13.03 -13.20 -7.70
N ASP A 48 14.27 -12.81 -8.04
CA ASP A 48 15.50 -13.53 -7.64
C ASP A 48 15.65 -13.60 -6.11
N LEU A 49 15.15 -12.60 -5.37
CA LEU A 49 15.10 -12.58 -3.90
C LEU A 49 13.91 -13.38 -3.32
N GLY A 50 13.04 -13.93 -4.15
CA GLY A 50 11.84 -14.67 -3.77
C GLY A 50 10.65 -13.79 -3.40
N ILE A 51 10.65 -12.49 -3.76
CA ILE A 51 9.48 -11.64 -3.62
C ILE A 51 8.50 -11.98 -4.75
N ASN A 52 7.28 -12.36 -4.39
CA ASN A 52 6.26 -12.76 -5.35
C ASN A 52 5.08 -11.79 -5.44
N PHE A 53 5.08 -10.67 -4.69
CA PHE A 53 3.97 -9.76 -4.59
C PHE A 53 4.31 -8.38 -5.16
N PHE A 54 3.47 -7.88 -6.10
CA PHE A 54 3.67 -6.64 -6.85
C PHE A 54 2.40 -5.79 -6.81
N ASP A 55 2.54 -4.50 -6.47
CA ASP A 55 1.43 -3.55 -6.32
C ASP A 55 1.56 -2.39 -7.32
N THR A 56 0.54 -2.20 -8.15
CA THR A 56 0.43 -1.09 -9.10
C THR A 56 -0.93 -0.38 -8.97
N ALA A 57 -1.33 0.46 -9.91
CA ALA A 57 -2.63 1.10 -10.01
C ALA A 57 -2.92 1.58 -11.44
N ASN A 58 -4.22 1.65 -11.81
CA ASN A 58 -4.66 2.19 -13.10
C ASN A 58 -4.20 3.65 -13.33
N GLY A 59 -4.08 4.43 -12.24
CA GLY A 59 -3.64 5.83 -12.31
C GLY A 59 -2.13 6.04 -12.33
N TYR A 60 -1.30 5.03 -12.05
CA TYR A 60 0.14 5.21 -12.00
C TYR A 60 0.72 5.43 -13.38
N SER A 61 1.38 6.58 -13.58
CA SER A 61 1.98 7.00 -14.84
C SER A 61 1.04 6.80 -16.04
N ALA A 62 -0.26 7.17 -15.86
CA ALA A 62 -1.32 7.02 -16.85
C ALA A 62 -1.47 5.59 -17.41
N GLY A 63 -1.29 4.58 -16.54
CA GLY A 63 -1.43 3.16 -16.87
C GLY A 63 -0.13 2.50 -17.34
N THR A 64 0.93 3.25 -17.65
CA THR A 64 2.20 2.65 -18.11
C THR A 64 2.92 1.86 -17.02
N SER A 65 2.62 2.11 -15.74
CA SER A 65 3.10 1.26 -14.64
C SER A 65 2.59 -0.17 -14.75
N GLU A 66 1.30 -0.36 -15.05
CA GLU A 66 0.72 -1.68 -15.29
C GLU A 66 1.31 -2.35 -16.54
N GLU A 67 1.52 -1.60 -17.63
CA GLU A 67 2.11 -2.13 -18.86
C GLU A 67 3.55 -2.65 -18.64
N TYR A 68 4.39 -1.86 -17.95
CA TYR A 68 5.78 -2.24 -17.68
C TYR A 68 5.87 -3.43 -16.74
N LEU A 69 5.04 -3.43 -15.67
CA LEU A 69 4.95 -4.56 -14.75
C LEU A 69 4.52 -5.84 -15.49
N GLY A 70 3.44 -5.77 -16.28
CA GLY A 70 2.92 -6.92 -17.02
C GLY A 70 3.95 -7.51 -17.98
N LYS A 71 4.65 -6.67 -18.75
CA LYS A 71 5.73 -7.11 -19.65
C LYS A 71 6.89 -7.78 -18.90
N ALA A 72 7.32 -7.18 -17.77
CA ALA A 72 8.39 -7.73 -16.95
C ALA A 72 8.02 -9.08 -16.35
N LEU A 73 6.83 -9.21 -15.76
CA LEU A 73 6.36 -10.48 -15.19
C LEU A 73 6.20 -11.57 -16.24
N LYS A 74 5.64 -11.23 -17.40
CA LYS A 74 5.55 -12.19 -18.53
C LYS A 74 6.92 -12.72 -18.99
N ARG A 75 7.97 -11.91 -18.85
CA ARG A 75 9.34 -12.28 -19.23
C ARG A 75 10.04 -13.16 -18.19
N TYR A 76 9.78 -12.95 -16.89
CA TYR A 76 10.62 -13.50 -15.83
C TYR A 76 9.90 -14.47 -14.88
N ALA A 77 8.58 -14.60 -14.94
CA ALA A 77 7.81 -15.47 -14.05
C ALA A 77 6.65 -16.14 -14.77
N LYS A 78 6.13 -17.22 -14.21
CA LYS A 78 4.82 -17.74 -14.57
C LYS A 78 3.75 -16.95 -13.81
N ARG A 79 2.57 -16.79 -14.43
CA ARG A 79 1.48 -16.01 -13.83
C ARG A 79 1.04 -16.53 -12.46
N GLU A 80 0.99 -17.85 -12.32
CA GLU A 80 0.60 -18.54 -11.09
C GLU A 80 1.61 -18.43 -9.95
N ASP A 81 2.86 -18.08 -10.24
CA ASP A 81 3.93 -17.96 -9.24
C ASP A 81 3.98 -16.56 -8.61
N VAL A 82 3.20 -15.60 -9.13
CA VAL A 82 3.21 -14.21 -8.70
C VAL A 82 1.83 -13.73 -8.31
N VAL A 83 1.79 -12.80 -7.36
CA VAL A 83 0.60 -12.11 -6.88
C VAL A 83 0.64 -10.67 -7.37
N ILE A 84 -0.40 -10.26 -8.08
CA ILE A 84 -0.50 -8.91 -8.64
C ILE A 84 -1.68 -8.19 -8.00
N SER A 85 -1.43 -7.02 -7.43
CA SER A 85 -2.48 -6.08 -7.05
C SER A 85 -2.51 -4.86 -7.96
N SER A 86 -3.71 -4.38 -8.24
CA SER A 86 -3.93 -3.07 -8.86
C SER A 86 -5.11 -2.36 -8.20
N LYS A 87 -5.33 -1.08 -8.57
CA LYS A 87 -6.27 -0.21 -7.86
C LYS A 87 -7.17 0.54 -8.82
N VAL A 88 -8.35 0.92 -8.32
CA VAL A 88 -9.36 1.73 -9.03
C VAL A 88 -9.79 2.92 -8.17
N TYR A 89 -9.95 4.08 -8.77
CA TYR A 89 -10.55 5.30 -8.22
C TYR A 89 -10.23 6.55 -9.07
N PHE A 90 -8.97 6.72 -9.52
CA PHE A 90 -8.54 7.91 -10.26
C PHE A 90 -8.91 7.83 -11.75
N ASN A 91 -10.22 7.69 -12.00
CA ASN A 91 -10.85 7.53 -13.32
C ASN A 91 -12.20 8.23 -13.31
N LYS A 92 -12.76 8.47 -14.50
CA LYS A 92 -14.13 8.98 -14.64
C LYS A 92 -15.12 7.99 -14.03
N GLY A 93 -16.01 8.48 -13.17
CA GLY A 93 -17.03 7.69 -12.47
C GLY A 93 -16.49 6.94 -11.24
N ARG A 94 -15.24 7.20 -10.84
CA ARG A 94 -14.61 6.69 -9.61
C ARG A 94 -14.94 5.24 -9.29
N LEU A 95 -15.79 4.96 -8.28
CA LEU A 95 -16.21 3.63 -7.84
C LEU A 95 -17.67 3.29 -8.21
N SER A 96 -18.26 3.99 -9.18
CA SER A 96 -19.55 3.55 -9.74
C SER A 96 -19.40 2.16 -10.34
N ARG A 97 -20.50 1.40 -10.37
CA ARG A 97 -20.56 0.06 -10.98
C ARG A 97 -19.98 0.05 -12.41
N GLU A 98 -20.39 1.00 -13.24
CA GLU A 98 -19.89 1.11 -14.61
C GLU A 98 -18.37 1.33 -14.66
N ALA A 99 -17.84 2.23 -13.80
CA ALA A 99 -16.42 2.53 -13.75
C ALA A 99 -15.61 1.31 -13.30
N ILE A 100 -16.02 0.62 -12.24
CA ILE A 100 -15.34 -0.58 -11.73
C ILE A 100 -15.22 -1.65 -12.82
N HIS A 101 -16.31 -1.95 -13.54
CA HIS A 101 -16.28 -2.95 -14.62
C HIS A 101 -15.42 -2.52 -15.80
N ARG A 102 -15.46 -1.24 -16.20
CA ARG A 102 -14.62 -0.71 -17.27
C ARG A 102 -13.14 -0.72 -16.90
N GLU A 103 -12.80 -0.28 -15.69
CA GLU A 103 -11.41 -0.13 -15.26
C GLU A 103 -10.70 -1.46 -15.05
N ILE A 104 -11.40 -2.50 -14.56
CA ILE A 104 -10.78 -3.82 -14.43
C ILE A 104 -10.37 -4.38 -15.81
N ASP A 105 -11.22 -4.21 -16.84
CA ASP A 105 -10.91 -4.70 -18.17
C ASP A 105 -9.70 -3.95 -18.77
N GLY A 106 -9.61 -2.64 -18.53
CA GLY A 106 -8.43 -1.84 -18.87
C GLY A 106 -7.16 -2.30 -18.16
N THR A 107 -7.24 -2.55 -16.86
CA THR A 107 -6.13 -3.04 -16.03
C THR A 107 -5.63 -4.42 -16.49
N LEU A 108 -6.54 -5.38 -16.70
CA LEU A 108 -6.18 -6.72 -17.18
C LEU A 108 -5.50 -6.66 -18.56
N LYS A 109 -6.01 -5.79 -19.44
CA LYS A 109 -5.41 -5.56 -20.77
C LYS A 109 -3.98 -4.99 -20.67
N ARG A 110 -3.75 -3.97 -19.82
CA ARG A 110 -2.42 -3.36 -19.66
C ARG A 110 -1.41 -4.32 -19.01
N LEU A 111 -1.85 -5.08 -17.99
CA LEU A 111 -1.03 -6.11 -17.35
C LEU A 111 -0.79 -7.34 -18.25
N GLY A 112 -1.65 -7.58 -19.26
CA GLY A 112 -1.57 -8.75 -20.14
C GLY A 112 -1.89 -10.06 -19.42
N THR A 113 -2.90 -10.04 -18.53
CA THR A 113 -3.38 -11.18 -17.73
C THR A 113 -4.91 -11.25 -17.73
N ASP A 114 -5.46 -12.42 -17.44
CA ASP A 114 -6.92 -12.63 -17.39
C ASP A 114 -7.53 -12.37 -16.03
N TYR A 115 -6.71 -12.28 -14.98
CA TYR A 115 -7.17 -12.03 -13.61
C TYR A 115 -6.17 -11.23 -12.78
N LEU A 116 -6.67 -10.56 -11.73
CA LEU A 116 -5.89 -10.02 -10.62
C LEU A 116 -6.01 -10.92 -9.40
N ASP A 117 -4.95 -10.99 -8.61
CA ASP A 117 -5.01 -11.64 -7.28
C ASP A 117 -5.69 -10.74 -6.26
N LEU A 118 -5.43 -9.43 -6.32
CA LEU A 118 -5.99 -8.45 -5.39
C LEU A 118 -6.40 -7.17 -6.15
N TYR A 119 -7.65 -6.75 -5.99
CA TYR A 119 -8.14 -5.48 -6.53
C TYR A 119 -8.52 -4.54 -5.40
N ILE A 120 -7.93 -3.34 -5.39
CA ILE A 120 -7.99 -2.40 -4.27
C ILE A 120 -8.78 -1.16 -4.68
N ILE A 121 -9.76 -0.74 -3.89
CA ILE A 121 -10.29 0.61 -4.01
C ILE A 121 -9.26 1.59 -3.45
N HIS A 122 -8.78 2.50 -4.31
CA HIS A 122 -7.63 3.37 -3.98
C HIS A 122 -7.98 4.45 -2.96
N ARG A 123 -9.27 4.80 -2.84
CA ARG A 123 -9.85 5.76 -1.90
C ARG A 123 -11.31 5.44 -1.64
N PHE A 124 -11.85 5.98 -0.55
CA PHE A 124 -13.29 5.99 -0.33
C PHE A 124 -13.97 6.94 -1.33
N ASP A 125 -15.12 6.53 -1.86
CA ASP A 125 -15.92 7.33 -2.78
C ASP A 125 -17.12 7.96 -2.05
N TYR A 126 -17.22 9.29 -2.11
CA TYR A 126 -18.31 10.04 -1.52
C TYR A 126 -19.46 10.33 -2.51
N GLU A 127 -19.34 9.88 -3.76
CA GLU A 127 -20.29 10.16 -4.84
C GLU A 127 -21.23 9.00 -5.12
N HIS A 128 -20.83 7.78 -4.73
CA HIS A 128 -21.59 6.54 -4.98
C HIS A 128 -21.90 5.80 -3.68
N PRO A 129 -23.08 5.11 -3.60
CA PRO A 129 -23.40 4.25 -2.46
C PRO A 129 -22.37 3.13 -2.27
N ILE A 130 -22.06 2.83 -1.00
CA ILE A 130 -21.12 1.74 -0.70
C ILE A 130 -21.64 0.38 -1.14
N GLU A 131 -22.96 0.19 -1.16
CA GLU A 131 -23.64 -1.01 -1.67
C GLU A 131 -23.35 -1.21 -3.16
N GLU A 132 -23.48 -0.16 -3.98
CA GLU A 132 -23.18 -0.22 -5.42
C GLU A 132 -21.74 -0.63 -5.66
N THR A 133 -20.81 0.00 -4.93
CA THR A 133 -19.39 -0.31 -5.00
C THR A 133 -19.10 -1.77 -4.60
N MET A 134 -19.64 -2.22 -3.46
CA MET A 134 -19.39 -3.57 -2.95
C MET A 134 -20.02 -4.66 -3.84
N GLU A 135 -21.22 -4.41 -4.37
CA GLU A 135 -21.85 -5.33 -5.32
C GLU A 135 -21.02 -5.46 -6.60
N ALA A 136 -20.58 -4.32 -7.19
CA ALA A 136 -19.77 -4.33 -8.40
C ALA A 136 -18.45 -5.07 -8.20
N LEU A 137 -17.77 -4.88 -7.07
CA LEU A 137 -16.54 -5.60 -6.74
C LEU A 137 -16.80 -7.12 -6.58
N ASN A 138 -17.88 -7.49 -5.90
CA ASN A 138 -18.28 -8.89 -5.75
C ASN A 138 -18.58 -9.56 -7.10
N ASP A 139 -19.16 -8.84 -8.06
CA ASP A 139 -19.39 -9.36 -9.41
C ASP A 139 -18.07 -9.69 -10.12
N LEU A 140 -17.02 -8.90 -9.91
CA LEU A 140 -15.69 -9.18 -10.47
C LEU A 140 -15.09 -10.46 -9.89
N VAL A 141 -15.30 -10.71 -8.60
CA VAL A 141 -14.86 -11.95 -7.95
C VAL A 141 -15.64 -13.14 -8.50
N LYS A 142 -16.96 -13.05 -8.60
CA LYS A 142 -17.81 -14.09 -9.19
C LYS A 142 -17.48 -14.39 -10.65
N ALA A 143 -17.07 -13.37 -11.41
CA ALA A 143 -16.64 -13.50 -12.79
C ALA A 143 -15.21 -14.08 -12.93
N GLY A 144 -14.49 -14.31 -11.83
CA GLY A 144 -13.11 -14.82 -11.85
C GLY A 144 -12.06 -13.79 -12.32
N LYS A 145 -12.44 -12.52 -12.52
CA LYS A 145 -11.50 -11.45 -12.89
C LYS A 145 -10.61 -11.02 -11.72
N VAL A 146 -11.07 -11.24 -10.49
CA VAL A 146 -10.38 -10.84 -9.25
C VAL A 146 -10.50 -11.97 -8.23
N ARG A 147 -9.41 -12.30 -7.51
CA ARG A 147 -9.42 -13.35 -6.48
C ARG A 147 -9.74 -12.81 -5.09
N ALA A 148 -9.25 -11.62 -4.76
CA ALA A 148 -9.48 -10.98 -3.46
C ALA A 148 -9.65 -9.46 -3.61
N LEU A 149 -10.31 -8.85 -2.63
CA LEU A 149 -10.59 -7.41 -2.59
C LEU A 149 -9.77 -6.73 -1.49
N GLY A 150 -9.39 -5.48 -1.74
CA GLY A 150 -8.71 -4.62 -0.78
C GLY A 150 -9.27 -3.20 -0.77
N ALA A 151 -8.98 -2.49 0.31
CA ALA A 151 -9.33 -1.08 0.47
C ALA A 151 -8.08 -0.25 0.80
N SER A 152 -8.13 1.04 0.55
CA SER A 152 -7.04 1.97 0.85
C SER A 152 -7.59 3.34 1.23
N ALA A 153 -6.83 4.04 2.08
CA ALA A 153 -6.99 5.47 2.33
C ALA A 153 -8.43 5.90 2.68
N MET A 154 -8.94 5.38 3.77
CA MET A 154 -10.25 5.71 4.34
C MET A 154 -10.23 5.66 5.87
N TYR A 155 -11.26 6.20 6.51
CA TYR A 155 -11.44 6.11 7.96
C TYR A 155 -11.90 4.72 8.39
N GLY A 156 -11.60 4.32 9.62
CA GLY A 156 -11.97 3.01 10.16
C GLY A 156 -13.49 2.76 10.13
N TYR A 157 -14.32 3.77 10.46
CA TYR A 157 -15.77 3.64 10.39
C TYR A 157 -16.30 3.40 8.96
N GLN A 158 -15.66 4.02 7.94
CA GLN A 158 -16.01 3.80 6.53
C GLN A 158 -15.69 2.35 6.12
N PHE A 159 -14.49 1.90 6.48
CA PHE A 159 -14.07 0.53 6.23
C PHE A 159 -14.98 -0.48 6.94
N HIS A 160 -15.28 -0.25 8.22
CA HIS A 160 -16.20 -1.09 8.99
C HIS A 160 -17.56 -1.22 8.29
N ASN A 161 -18.15 -0.09 7.87
CA ASN A 161 -19.46 -0.12 7.21
C ASN A 161 -19.44 -0.89 5.89
N MET A 162 -18.39 -0.77 5.07
CA MET A 162 -18.25 -1.56 3.83
C MET A 162 -18.11 -3.06 4.13
N GLN A 163 -17.40 -3.44 5.19
CA GLN A 163 -17.30 -4.84 5.63
C GLN A 163 -18.66 -5.39 6.10
N ILE A 164 -19.44 -4.58 6.83
CA ILE A 164 -20.79 -4.96 7.27
C ILE A 164 -21.73 -5.14 6.06
N VAL A 165 -21.70 -4.21 5.11
CA VAL A 165 -22.49 -4.31 3.88
C VAL A 165 -22.15 -5.61 3.12
N ALA A 166 -20.87 -5.91 2.95
CA ALA A 166 -20.46 -7.16 2.32
C ALA A 166 -21.02 -8.39 3.05
N ARG A 167 -20.89 -8.43 4.39
CA ARG A 167 -21.40 -9.53 5.21
C ARG A 167 -22.92 -9.68 5.09
N ASP A 168 -23.65 -8.57 5.22
CA ASP A 168 -25.13 -8.60 5.29
C ASP A 168 -25.77 -9.01 3.95
N HIS A 169 -25.06 -8.75 2.84
CA HIS A 169 -25.47 -9.18 1.49
C HIS A 169 -24.84 -10.51 1.02
N GLY A 170 -23.97 -11.13 1.82
CA GLY A 170 -23.24 -12.34 1.42
C GLY A 170 -22.25 -12.08 0.27
N TRP A 171 -21.72 -10.85 0.16
CA TRP A 171 -20.73 -10.47 -0.83
C TRP A 171 -19.30 -10.68 -0.30
N THR A 172 -18.34 -10.68 -1.20
CA THR A 172 -16.92 -10.80 -0.88
C THR A 172 -16.44 -9.58 -0.06
N PRO A 173 -15.95 -9.77 1.18
CA PRO A 173 -15.41 -8.67 1.98
C PRO A 173 -14.00 -8.30 1.53
N PHE A 174 -13.49 -7.19 2.01
CA PHE A 174 -12.07 -6.84 1.87
C PHE A 174 -11.20 -7.74 2.75
N SER A 175 -10.11 -8.22 2.17
CA SER A 175 -9.10 -9.05 2.83
C SER A 175 -7.81 -8.28 3.17
N VAL A 176 -7.63 -7.09 2.58
CA VAL A 176 -6.42 -6.27 2.71
C VAL A 176 -6.79 -4.81 2.92
N MET A 177 -6.05 -4.15 3.83
CA MET A 177 -6.05 -2.69 3.98
C MET A 177 -4.68 -2.14 3.61
N GLN A 178 -4.64 -1.28 2.60
CA GLN A 178 -3.46 -0.52 2.21
C GLN A 178 -3.51 0.88 2.83
N ASN A 179 -2.91 1.05 3.99
CA ASN A 179 -2.99 2.26 4.80
C ASN A 179 -1.67 3.04 4.85
N HIS A 180 -1.69 4.25 5.39
CA HIS A 180 -0.51 5.05 5.67
C HIS A 180 0.01 4.71 7.07
N TYR A 181 1.10 3.93 7.17
CA TYR A 181 1.59 3.51 8.47
C TYR A 181 3.10 3.31 8.47
N ASN A 182 3.78 3.98 9.37
CA ASN A 182 5.21 3.90 9.64
C ASN A 182 5.52 4.54 11.01
N LEU A 183 6.77 4.50 11.46
CA LEU A 183 7.18 5.08 12.74
C LEU A 183 6.87 6.57 12.92
N LEU A 184 6.85 7.35 11.82
CA LEU A 184 6.54 8.78 11.85
C LEU A 184 5.04 9.09 11.71
N TYR A 185 4.21 8.11 11.33
CA TYR A 185 2.78 8.31 11.17
C TYR A 185 2.00 7.09 11.65
N ARG A 186 1.38 7.20 12.83
CA ARG A 186 0.73 6.10 13.56
C ARG A 186 -0.76 6.35 13.85
N GLU A 187 -1.38 7.32 13.17
CA GLU A 187 -2.77 7.74 13.46
C GLU A 187 -3.80 6.62 13.25
N ASP A 188 -3.51 5.67 12.35
CA ASP A 188 -4.38 4.51 12.10
C ASP A 188 -4.43 3.50 13.26
N GLU A 189 -3.50 3.59 14.23
CA GLU A 189 -3.53 2.74 15.44
C GLU A 189 -4.76 3.00 16.33
N ARG A 190 -5.39 4.17 16.21
CA ARG A 190 -6.55 4.56 17.00
C ARG A 190 -7.83 3.82 16.62
N GLU A 191 -8.03 3.58 15.33
CA GLU A 191 -9.31 3.09 14.81
C GLU A 191 -9.12 2.09 13.68
N LEU A 192 -8.48 2.45 12.57
CA LEU A 192 -8.44 1.63 11.36
C LEU A 192 -7.77 0.28 11.58
N ILE A 193 -6.61 0.24 12.24
CA ILE A 193 -5.90 -1.01 12.53
C ILE A 193 -6.69 -1.93 13.46
N PRO A 194 -7.29 -1.46 14.57
CA PRO A 194 -8.22 -2.27 15.37
C PRO A 194 -9.38 -2.86 14.56
N VAL A 195 -10.01 -2.08 13.68
CA VAL A 195 -11.08 -2.56 12.80
C VAL A 195 -10.55 -3.64 11.83
N CYS A 196 -9.39 -3.44 11.22
CA CYS A 196 -8.77 -4.46 10.36
C CYS A 196 -8.55 -5.79 11.12
N ARG A 197 -8.03 -5.71 12.34
CA ARG A 197 -7.82 -6.90 13.19
C ARG A 197 -9.13 -7.60 13.54
N GLN A 198 -10.19 -6.84 13.83
CA GLN A 198 -11.53 -7.39 14.12
C GLN A 198 -12.07 -8.25 12.97
N PHE A 199 -11.79 -7.86 11.71
CA PHE A 199 -12.24 -8.59 10.52
C PHE A 199 -11.19 -9.57 9.96
N GLY A 200 -10.02 -9.71 10.59
CA GLY A 200 -8.94 -10.58 10.08
C GLY A 200 -8.36 -10.11 8.75
N VAL A 201 -8.28 -8.80 8.57
CA VAL A 201 -7.78 -8.12 7.36
C VAL A 201 -6.29 -7.85 7.49
N SER A 202 -5.50 -8.24 6.49
CA SER A 202 -4.07 -7.97 6.44
C SER A 202 -3.75 -6.51 6.22
N LEU A 203 -2.69 -6.02 6.89
CA LEU A 203 -2.14 -4.69 6.69
C LEU A 203 -1.05 -4.71 5.61
N MET A 204 -1.19 -3.82 4.64
CA MET A 204 -0.27 -3.64 3.51
C MET A 204 0.11 -2.16 3.38
N PRO A 205 0.78 -1.56 4.39
CA PRO A 205 0.97 -0.13 4.42
C PRO A 205 1.89 0.39 3.31
N TYR A 206 1.51 1.55 2.77
CA TYR A 206 2.37 2.33 1.89
C TYR A 206 3.25 3.30 2.70
N SER A 207 4.32 3.78 2.09
CA SER A 207 5.33 4.65 2.72
C SER A 207 5.95 4.09 4.01
N PRO A 208 6.36 2.82 4.06
CA PRO A 208 6.91 2.19 5.27
C PRO A 208 8.17 2.88 5.80
N LEU A 209 8.90 3.57 4.92
CA LEU A 209 10.13 4.30 5.24
C LEU A 209 9.93 5.84 5.23
N ALA A 210 8.67 6.32 5.36
CA ALA A 210 8.34 7.74 5.40
C ALA A 210 9.02 8.56 4.29
N ALA A 211 8.88 8.16 3.02
CA ALA A 211 9.52 8.76 1.85
C ALA A 211 11.06 8.84 1.94
N GLY A 212 11.68 8.06 2.83
CA GLY A 212 13.12 7.97 3.04
C GLY A 212 13.62 8.73 4.28
N HIS A 213 12.77 9.40 5.05
CA HIS A 213 13.16 10.04 6.32
C HIS A 213 13.66 9.02 7.35
N LEU A 214 13.14 7.80 7.35
CA LEU A 214 13.59 6.69 8.21
C LEU A 214 14.84 5.95 7.68
N CYS A 215 15.50 6.46 6.63
CA CYS A 215 16.68 5.84 6.04
C CYS A 215 18.00 6.58 6.35
N ARG A 216 17.94 7.72 7.02
CA ARG A 216 19.08 8.61 7.27
C ARG A 216 18.88 9.41 8.55
N PRO A 217 19.98 9.87 9.21
CA PRO A 217 19.88 10.60 10.47
C PRO A 217 19.53 12.10 10.29
N THR A 218 19.39 12.59 9.07
CA THR A 218 19.07 13.99 8.74
C THR A 218 17.73 14.08 8.02
N TRP A 219 17.02 15.22 8.18
CA TRP A 219 15.75 15.44 7.48
C TRP A 219 15.95 15.58 5.97
N ASP A 220 16.86 16.45 5.55
CA ASP A 220 17.12 16.73 4.16
C ASP A 220 17.95 15.66 3.44
N SER A 221 17.81 15.60 2.13
CA SER A 221 18.55 14.72 1.24
C SER A 221 18.66 15.33 -0.16
N ASP A 222 19.80 15.10 -0.82
CA ASP A 222 20.04 15.56 -2.20
C ASP A 222 19.36 14.70 -3.28
N SER A 223 18.53 13.71 -2.89
CA SER A 223 17.86 12.86 -3.85
C SER A 223 16.84 13.62 -4.69
N ILE A 224 16.67 13.24 -5.96
CA ILE A 224 15.65 13.83 -6.85
C ILE A 224 14.27 13.74 -6.18
N ARG A 225 13.95 12.61 -5.54
CA ARG A 225 12.68 12.41 -4.85
C ARG A 225 12.49 13.40 -3.70
N SER A 226 13.46 13.56 -2.81
CA SER A 226 13.39 14.51 -1.69
C SER A 226 13.14 15.94 -2.16
N ARG A 227 13.76 16.34 -3.29
CA ARG A 227 13.59 17.69 -3.85
C ARG A 227 12.27 17.91 -4.56
N THR A 228 11.70 16.88 -5.20
CA THR A 228 10.59 17.02 -6.15
C THR A 228 9.27 16.36 -5.72
N ASP A 229 9.25 15.53 -4.66
CA ASP A 229 8.06 14.85 -4.18
C ASP A 229 7.24 15.76 -3.25
N VAL A 230 6.37 16.60 -3.86
CA VAL A 230 5.47 17.50 -3.13
C VAL A 230 4.51 16.74 -2.21
N ALA A 231 4.09 15.54 -2.61
CA ALA A 231 3.19 14.73 -1.80
C ALA A 231 3.87 14.25 -0.50
N ALA A 232 5.15 13.90 -0.57
CA ALA A 232 5.94 13.54 0.61
C ALA A 232 6.12 14.75 1.55
N LYS A 233 6.49 15.91 1.00
CA LYS A 233 6.64 17.14 1.77
C LYS A 233 5.34 17.52 2.50
N ASN A 234 4.21 17.47 1.82
CA ASN A 234 2.91 17.76 2.45
C ASN A 234 2.55 16.79 3.59
N LYS A 235 3.09 15.58 3.58
CA LYS A 235 2.85 14.58 4.62
C LYS A 235 3.73 14.77 5.85
N TYR A 236 5.00 15.13 5.67
CA TYR A 236 5.99 15.01 6.74
C TYR A 236 6.57 16.35 7.21
N ASP A 237 6.78 17.35 6.34
CA ASP A 237 7.51 18.58 6.70
C ASP A 237 6.87 19.39 7.84
N ARG A 238 5.59 19.14 8.18
CA ARG A 238 4.91 19.85 9.28
C ARG A 238 5.24 19.31 10.67
N ALA A 239 5.84 18.13 10.76
CA ALA A 239 6.14 17.44 12.02
C ALA A 239 7.64 17.19 12.20
N GLU A 240 8.50 17.86 11.41
CA GLU A 240 9.95 17.65 11.38
C GLU A 240 10.58 17.64 12.77
N GLU A 241 10.27 18.63 13.63
CA GLU A 241 10.87 18.76 14.97
C GLU A 241 10.59 17.54 15.85
N ASP A 242 9.35 17.01 15.82
CA ASP A 242 8.96 15.85 16.60
C ASP A 242 9.47 14.56 15.97
N ASP A 243 9.39 14.46 14.66
CA ASP A 243 9.84 13.30 13.90
C ASP A 243 11.34 13.06 13.99
N MET A 244 12.14 14.13 14.09
CA MET A 244 13.59 14.01 14.30
C MET A 244 13.96 13.29 15.59
N LYS A 245 13.13 13.34 16.64
CA LYS A 245 13.34 12.58 17.88
C LYS A 245 13.21 11.07 17.63
N ILE A 246 12.25 10.67 16.79
CA ILE A 246 12.07 9.27 16.38
C ILE A 246 13.21 8.83 15.48
N ILE A 247 13.60 9.66 14.50
CA ILE A 247 14.71 9.39 13.57
C ILE A 247 16.02 9.19 14.33
N ALA A 248 16.29 9.98 15.37
CA ALA A 248 17.45 9.81 16.23
C ALA A 248 17.47 8.42 16.89
N ARG A 249 16.34 7.97 17.42
CA ARG A 249 16.24 6.63 18.03
C ARG A 249 16.37 5.48 17.03
N VAL A 250 15.85 5.65 15.81
CA VAL A 250 16.08 4.69 14.71
C VAL A 250 17.57 4.60 14.38
N HIS A 251 18.28 5.75 14.38
CA HIS A 251 19.72 5.79 14.15
C HIS A 251 20.49 5.06 15.28
N GLU A 252 20.21 5.36 16.54
CA GLU A 252 20.84 4.71 17.69
C GLU A 252 20.63 3.17 17.67
N LEU A 253 19.41 2.71 17.36
CA LEU A 253 19.17 1.27 17.23
C LEU A 253 19.86 0.67 16.00
N SER A 254 19.98 1.42 14.90
CA SER A 254 20.73 0.95 13.73
C SER A 254 22.21 0.71 14.08
N GLU A 255 22.83 1.58 14.86
CA GLU A 255 24.20 1.41 15.37
C GLU A 255 24.27 0.24 16.35
N LYS A 256 23.36 0.13 17.33
CA LYS A 256 23.29 -0.97 18.29
C LYS A 256 23.23 -2.34 17.61
N TYR A 257 22.43 -2.47 16.56
CA TYR A 257 22.24 -3.71 15.82
C TYR A 257 23.27 -3.92 14.69
N GLY A 258 24.05 -2.89 14.33
CA GLY A 258 24.99 -2.92 13.21
C GLY A 258 24.30 -3.09 11.84
N VAL A 259 23.14 -2.46 11.65
CA VAL A 259 22.28 -2.56 10.46
C VAL A 259 21.88 -1.18 9.95
N ALA A 260 21.27 -1.11 8.75
CA ALA A 260 20.79 0.16 8.22
C ALA A 260 19.53 0.66 8.97
N MET A 261 19.36 1.99 9.06
CA MET A 261 18.16 2.61 9.65
C MET A 261 16.86 2.10 9.00
N SER A 262 16.84 1.95 7.68
CA SER A 262 15.71 1.37 6.94
C SER A 262 15.36 -0.05 7.40
N GLU A 263 16.35 -0.82 7.81
CA GLU A 263 16.15 -2.18 8.29
C GLU A 263 15.48 -2.19 9.67
N ILE A 264 15.85 -1.26 10.57
CA ILE A 264 15.16 -1.06 11.86
C ILE A 264 13.70 -0.63 11.64
N ALA A 265 13.47 0.34 10.76
CA ALA A 265 12.11 0.84 10.50
C ALA A 265 11.19 -0.25 9.91
N LEU A 266 11.69 -1.10 9.04
CA LEU A 266 10.94 -2.23 8.49
C LEU A 266 10.73 -3.33 9.55
N ALA A 267 11.75 -3.66 10.35
CA ALA A 267 11.65 -4.63 11.43
C ALA A 267 10.57 -4.23 12.45
N TRP A 268 10.44 -2.92 12.74
CA TRP A 268 9.39 -2.39 13.60
C TRP A 268 7.98 -2.68 13.02
N LEU A 269 7.74 -2.47 11.73
CA LEU A 269 6.45 -2.79 11.11
C LEU A 269 6.06 -4.26 11.31
N TRP A 270 6.99 -5.19 11.11
CA TRP A 270 6.72 -6.60 11.35
C TRP A 270 6.53 -6.93 12.83
N ALA A 271 7.23 -6.25 13.75
CA ALA A 271 6.99 -6.36 15.18
C ALA A 271 5.58 -5.86 15.57
N LYS A 272 5.02 -4.88 14.83
CA LYS A 272 3.63 -4.40 14.99
C LYS A 272 2.58 -5.31 14.34
N GLY A 273 2.99 -6.42 13.74
CA GLY A 273 2.08 -7.39 13.12
C GLY A 273 1.61 -6.99 11.72
N VAL A 274 2.37 -6.15 11.02
CA VAL A 274 2.13 -5.86 9.60
C VAL A 274 2.53 -7.08 8.76
N GLU A 275 1.65 -7.51 7.87
CA GLU A 275 1.89 -8.70 7.06
C GLU A 275 2.84 -8.43 5.89
N THR A 276 2.59 -7.35 5.14
CA THR A 276 3.31 -7.12 3.87
C THR A 276 3.42 -5.63 3.52
N PRO A 277 4.40 -4.88 4.09
CA PRO A 277 4.61 -3.49 3.75
C PRO A 277 5.00 -3.32 2.26
N ILE A 278 4.53 -2.23 1.64
CA ILE A 278 4.86 -1.90 0.25
C ILE A 278 6.18 -1.15 0.19
N ILE A 279 7.18 -1.77 -0.39
CA ILE A 279 8.50 -1.20 -0.58
C ILE A 279 8.61 -0.67 -2.00
N GLY A 280 8.62 0.66 -2.14
CA GLY A 280 8.91 1.33 -3.39
C GLY A 280 10.42 1.53 -3.52
N ALA A 281 10.99 1.12 -4.63
CA ALA A 281 12.41 1.28 -4.88
C ALA A 281 12.69 1.76 -6.31
N THR A 282 13.74 2.59 -6.43
CA THR A 282 14.34 2.98 -7.70
C THR A 282 15.71 2.31 -7.92
N LYS A 283 16.17 1.55 -6.93
CA LYS A 283 17.44 0.78 -6.97
C LYS A 283 17.19 -0.62 -6.43
N ALA A 284 17.73 -1.62 -7.09
CA ALA A 284 17.61 -3.04 -6.70
C ALA A 284 18.12 -3.30 -5.27
N SER A 285 19.22 -2.66 -4.85
CA SER A 285 19.82 -2.80 -3.53
C SER A 285 18.89 -2.43 -2.35
N HIS A 286 17.83 -1.67 -2.58
CA HIS A 286 16.83 -1.38 -1.54
C HIS A 286 16.05 -2.65 -1.13
N PHE A 287 15.84 -3.57 -2.06
CA PHE A 287 15.20 -4.85 -1.74
C PHE A 287 16.14 -5.80 -1.00
N ASP A 288 17.46 -5.74 -1.27
CA ASP A 288 18.46 -6.53 -0.51
C ASP A 288 18.42 -6.15 0.98
N SER A 289 18.40 -4.84 1.26
CA SER A 289 18.26 -4.31 2.63
C SER A 289 16.93 -4.72 3.27
N ALA A 290 15.82 -4.59 2.53
CA ALA A 290 14.51 -4.98 3.03
C ALA A 290 14.40 -6.47 3.36
N VAL A 291 15.02 -7.35 2.56
CA VAL A 291 15.07 -8.79 2.83
C VAL A 291 15.90 -9.10 4.08
N LYS A 292 17.02 -8.40 4.29
CA LYS A 292 17.82 -8.53 5.51
C LYS A 292 17.03 -8.15 6.77
N ALA A 293 16.20 -7.11 6.68
CA ALA A 293 15.37 -6.62 7.78
C ALA A 293 14.42 -7.69 8.33
N LEU A 294 13.97 -8.67 7.54
CA LEU A 294 13.15 -9.80 8.03
C LEU A 294 13.83 -10.62 9.11
N GLY A 295 15.17 -10.69 9.09
CA GLY A 295 15.97 -11.39 10.10
C GLY A 295 16.13 -10.66 11.42
N ILE A 296 15.78 -9.36 11.48
CA ILE A 296 15.95 -8.53 12.68
C ILE A 296 14.75 -8.75 13.60
N LYS A 297 15.04 -9.11 14.85
CA LYS A 297 14.03 -9.28 15.90
C LYS A 297 14.24 -8.18 16.95
N LEU A 298 13.42 -7.14 16.89
CA LEU A 298 13.37 -6.11 17.91
C LEU A 298 12.77 -6.68 19.19
N THR A 299 13.32 -6.33 20.33
CA THR A 299 12.72 -6.66 21.64
C THR A 299 11.54 -5.70 21.91
N ASP A 300 10.64 -6.09 22.83
CA ASP A 300 9.56 -5.21 23.28
C ASP A 300 10.09 -3.88 23.82
N ALA A 301 11.26 -3.89 24.46
CA ALA A 301 11.93 -2.67 24.94
C ALA A 301 12.42 -1.79 23.78
N ASP A 302 12.95 -2.38 22.68
CA ASP A 302 13.35 -1.62 21.50
C ASP A 302 12.14 -1.00 20.80
N VAL A 303 11.02 -1.74 20.69
CA VAL A 303 9.77 -1.24 20.14
C VAL A 303 9.25 -0.06 20.98
N ALA A 304 9.16 -0.23 22.30
CA ALA A 304 8.73 0.84 23.21
C ALA A 304 9.65 2.07 23.12
N TYR A 305 10.97 1.85 23.02
CA TYR A 305 11.96 2.91 22.86
C TYR A 305 11.72 3.73 21.57
N LEU A 306 11.48 3.07 20.43
CA LEU A 306 11.17 3.74 19.17
C LEU A 306 9.85 4.53 19.22
N GLU A 307 8.88 4.05 19.99
CA GLU A 307 7.52 4.59 20.01
C GLU A 307 7.33 5.73 21.02
N GLU A 308 8.12 5.80 22.09
CA GLU A 308 7.94 6.77 23.19
C GLU A 308 7.92 8.24 22.75
N PRO A 309 8.76 8.71 21.78
CA PRO A 309 8.74 10.12 21.38
C PRO A 309 7.60 10.48 20.44
N TYR A 310 6.74 9.51 20.04
CA TYR A 310 5.67 9.79 19.10
C TYR A 310 4.64 10.77 19.64
N THR A 311 4.41 11.84 18.93
CA THR A 311 3.31 12.78 19.17
C THR A 311 2.26 12.62 18.08
N PRO A 312 0.94 12.73 18.44
CA PRO A 312 -0.13 12.63 17.45
C PRO A 312 0.02 13.65 16.32
N HIS A 313 -0.11 13.19 15.12
CA HIS A 313 0.00 14.01 13.91
C HIS A 313 -1.36 14.51 13.43
N THR A 314 -1.35 15.63 12.71
CA THR A 314 -2.49 16.01 11.88
C THR A 314 -2.70 14.94 10.82
N ILE A 315 -3.96 14.56 10.57
CA ILE A 315 -4.30 13.64 9.48
C ILE A 315 -3.78 14.22 8.15
N VAL A 316 -3.02 13.43 7.44
CA VAL A 316 -2.36 13.85 6.18
C VAL A 316 -2.54 12.83 5.06
N GLY A 317 -2.30 13.27 3.84
CA GLY A 317 -2.33 12.39 2.67
C GLY A 317 -3.73 12.22 2.10
N ALA A 318 -4.15 10.99 1.90
CA ALA A 318 -5.38 10.68 1.16
C ALA A 318 -6.67 11.05 1.89
N ILE A 319 -6.61 11.18 3.21
CA ILE A 319 -7.74 11.48 4.09
C ILE A 319 -7.50 12.75 4.91
N ASP A 320 -6.67 13.67 4.40
CA ASP A 320 -6.31 14.95 5.04
C ASP A 320 -7.48 15.94 5.16
N LYS A 321 -8.56 15.67 4.47
CA LYS A 321 -9.78 16.46 4.54
C LYS A 321 -10.86 15.63 5.20
N ASN A 322 -11.53 16.22 6.19
CA ASN A 322 -12.78 15.64 6.69
C ASN A 322 -13.75 15.46 5.51
N PRO A 323 -14.64 14.45 5.60
CA PRO A 323 -15.74 14.37 4.65
C PRO A 323 -16.39 15.75 4.50
N PRO A 324 -16.77 16.18 3.28
CA PRO A 324 -17.44 17.46 3.09
C PRO A 324 -18.60 17.60 4.09
N GLN A 325 -18.80 18.79 4.63
CA GLN A 325 -19.87 19.03 5.60
C GLN A 325 -21.22 18.59 4.99
N GLY A 326 -21.98 17.79 5.72
CA GLY A 326 -23.22 17.20 5.23
C GLY A 326 -23.06 15.93 4.39
N THR A 327 -21.83 15.47 4.14
CA THR A 327 -21.61 14.17 3.50
C THR A 327 -21.91 13.07 4.50
N THR A 328 -22.94 12.31 4.26
CA THR A 328 -23.22 11.04 4.94
C THR A 328 -22.71 9.91 4.07
N ILE A 329 -22.42 8.76 4.71
CA ILE A 329 -22.32 7.51 3.96
C ILE A 329 -23.67 7.35 3.27
N ILE A 330 -23.63 7.26 1.95
CA ILE A 330 -24.84 7.03 1.18
C ILE A 330 -25.19 5.56 1.41
N LEU A 331 -26.14 5.32 2.31
CA LEU A 331 -26.79 4.04 2.47
C LEU A 331 -27.92 3.97 1.45
N ASP A 332 -28.24 2.78 0.97
CA ASP A 332 -29.43 2.60 0.11
C ASP A 332 -30.64 3.17 0.83
N LYS A 333 -31.31 4.14 0.20
CA LYS A 333 -32.47 4.84 0.76
C LYS A 333 -33.74 3.96 0.77
N ASN A 334 -33.67 2.79 0.15
CA ASN A 334 -34.75 1.81 0.12
C ASN A 334 -34.24 0.45 0.61
N PRO A 335 -34.03 0.25 1.91
CA PRO A 335 -33.86 -1.10 2.40
C PRO A 335 -35.14 -1.88 2.07
N LYS A 336 -35.03 -2.90 1.24
CA LYS A 336 -36.11 -3.84 0.93
C LYS A 336 -36.56 -4.58 2.17
#